data_c9aa525cfe060197e102bd8274d6ced3
#
_entry.id   c9aa525cfe060197e102bd8274d6ced3
#
_cell.length_a   1.000
_cell.length_b   1.000
_cell.length_c   1.000
_cell.angle_alpha   90.00
_cell.angle_beta   90.00
_cell.angle_gamma   90.00
#
_symmetry.space_group_name_H-M   'P 1'
#
loop_
_entity.id
_entity.type
_entity.pdbx_description
1 polymer ?
#
loop_
_entity_poly.entity_id
_entity_poly.type
_entity_poly.pdbx_seq_one_letter_code
_entity_poly.pdbx_strand_id
1 'polypeptide(L)'
;YNTELVNDLGNLVSRVDSMVKRDQSGVIGDVEANEHDVHDYFNYMKKLEFNRAMDEIWVAVRSHNQYIERIKPWEIAKLAKTDREEEAHLSEVLSHSVGGIIQVAEMIAPFLPDTAEKINHIFATGVIQDIEGEILFPRIYIHTPDPRAKNPVIKESAETPAQETTDATAQE
;
A
#
# COMPACT_ATOMS: atom_id res chain seq x y z
N TYR A 1 -4.43 -11.61 3.99
CA TYR A 1 -4.68 -10.18 3.70
C TYR A 1 -3.85 -9.26 4.60
N ASN A 2 -4.13 -9.23 5.94
CA ASN A 2 -3.44 -8.30 6.84
C ASN A 2 -1.92 -8.54 6.92
N THR A 3 -1.47 -9.77 6.76
CA THR A 3 -0.04 -10.11 6.82
C THR A 3 0.66 -9.71 5.53
N GLU A 4 0.16 -10.12 4.41
CA GLU A 4 0.84 -9.97 3.12
C GLU A 4 0.57 -8.60 2.49
N LEU A 5 -0.71 -8.21 2.33
CA LEU A 5 -1.04 -6.93 1.69
C LEU A 5 -0.71 -5.74 2.60
N VAL A 6 -1.14 -5.77 3.87
CA VAL A 6 -0.95 -4.62 4.77
C VAL A 6 0.48 -4.56 5.30
N ASN A 7 0.99 -5.67 5.85
CA ASN A 7 2.28 -5.63 6.54
C ASN A 7 3.46 -5.70 5.57
N ASP A 8 3.37 -6.50 4.49
CA ASP A 8 4.52 -6.68 3.59
C ASP A 8 4.48 -5.63 2.47
N LEU A 9 3.46 -5.64 1.60
CA LEU A 9 3.40 -4.72 0.47
C LEU A 9 3.08 -3.29 0.91
N GLY A 10 2.06 -3.09 1.75
CA GLY A 10 1.68 -1.75 2.24
C GLY A 10 2.80 -1.07 3.01
N ASN A 11 3.52 -1.80 3.85
CA ASN A 11 4.70 -1.29 4.55
C ASN A 11 5.84 -0.92 3.59
N LEU A 12 6.11 -1.78 2.59
CA LEU A 12 7.16 -1.52 1.60
C LEU A 12 6.89 -0.19 0.88
N VAL A 13 5.68 -0.03 0.34
CA VAL A 13 5.25 1.19 -0.37
C VAL A 13 5.34 2.41 0.53
N SER A 14 4.76 2.36 1.74
CA SER A 14 4.73 3.49 2.68
C SER A 14 6.12 3.89 3.17
N ARG A 15 7.02 2.93 3.39
CA ARG A 15 8.41 3.20 3.82
C ARG A 15 9.20 3.90 2.72
N VAL A 16 9.11 3.40 1.48
CA VAL A 16 9.83 4.00 0.34
C VAL A 16 9.28 5.40 0.04
N ASP A 17 7.96 5.56 -0.01
CA ASP A 17 7.29 6.85 -0.15
C ASP A 17 7.79 7.87 0.88
N SER A 18 7.77 7.49 2.15
CA SER A 18 8.22 8.35 3.25
C SER A 18 9.70 8.72 3.15
N MET A 19 10.57 7.79 2.73
CA MET A 19 12.00 8.06 2.57
C MET A 19 12.25 9.00 1.39
N VAL A 20 11.63 8.80 0.24
CA VAL A 20 11.78 9.68 -0.93
C VAL A 20 11.27 11.11 -0.61
N LYS A 21 10.12 11.23 0.05
CA LYS A 21 9.59 12.53 0.47
C LYS A 21 10.52 13.27 1.43
N ARG A 22 11.02 12.56 2.45
CA ARG A 22 11.86 13.16 3.50
C ARG A 22 13.27 13.48 3.02
N ASP A 23 13.89 12.58 2.26
CA ASP A 23 15.33 12.61 1.99
C ASP A 23 15.65 13.14 0.59
N GLN A 24 14.69 13.11 -0.35
CA GLN A 24 14.84 13.60 -1.74
C GLN A 24 13.77 14.63 -2.14
N SER A 25 13.07 15.22 -1.18
CA SER A 25 12.02 16.22 -1.46
C SER A 25 10.91 15.71 -2.40
N GLY A 26 10.65 14.40 -2.38
CA GLY A 26 9.66 13.75 -3.20
C GLY A 26 10.08 13.51 -4.65
N VAL A 27 11.29 13.84 -5.03
CA VAL A 27 11.80 13.63 -6.40
C VAL A 27 12.41 12.23 -6.46
N ILE A 28 11.95 11.42 -7.43
CA ILE A 28 12.51 10.11 -7.72
C ILE A 28 13.52 10.31 -8.84
N GLY A 29 14.74 9.80 -8.65
CA GLY A 29 15.75 9.78 -9.71
C GLY A 29 15.34 8.88 -10.90
N ASP A 30 16.26 8.65 -11.82
CA ASP A 30 16.01 7.73 -12.92
C ASP A 30 15.69 6.33 -12.35
N VAL A 31 14.47 5.87 -12.63
CA VAL A 31 14.02 4.55 -12.19
C VAL A 31 14.58 3.52 -13.17
N GLU A 32 15.60 2.78 -12.74
CA GLU A 32 16.09 1.64 -13.50
C GLU A 32 15.10 0.48 -13.40
N ALA A 33 14.90 -0.22 -14.55
CA ALA A 33 14.12 -1.45 -14.55
C ALA A 33 14.77 -2.45 -13.58
N ASN A 34 14.00 -2.93 -12.62
CA ASN A 34 14.52 -3.87 -11.62
C ASN A 34 14.82 -5.22 -12.30
N GLU A 35 16.03 -5.75 -12.10
CA GLU A 35 16.46 -7.04 -12.65
C GLU A 35 15.89 -8.26 -11.89
N HIS A 36 14.82 -8.08 -11.11
CA HIS A 36 14.21 -9.24 -10.49
C HIS A 36 13.69 -10.18 -11.56
N ASP A 37 14.13 -11.44 -11.52
CA ASP A 37 13.76 -12.44 -12.52
C ASP A 37 12.25 -12.76 -12.42
N VAL A 38 11.50 -12.23 -13.37
CA VAL A 38 10.04 -12.45 -13.49
C VAL A 38 9.69 -13.63 -14.39
N HIS A 39 10.71 -14.41 -14.83
CA HIS A 39 10.52 -15.50 -15.80
C HIS A 39 9.52 -16.54 -15.29
N ASP A 40 9.65 -16.97 -14.04
CA ASP A 40 8.78 -17.99 -13.46
C ASP A 40 7.36 -17.46 -13.26
N TYR A 41 7.19 -16.19 -12.88
CA TYR A 41 5.89 -15.55 -12.82
C TYR A 41 5.15 -15.65 -14.17
N PHE A 42 5.77 -15.23 -15.26
CA PHE A 42 5.16 -15.30 -16.59
C PHE A 42 4.90 -16.74 -17.06
N ASN A 43 5.75 -17.70 -16.70
CA ASN A 43 5.54 -19.10 -17.01
C ASN A 43 4.31 -19.64 -16.28
N TYR A 44 4.13 -19.32 -15.01
CA TYR A 44 2.95 -19.70 -14.24
C TYR A 44 1.68 -19.03 -14.76
N MET A 45 1.74 -17.76 -15.10
CA MET A 45 0.61 -17.05 -15.72
C MET A 45 0.17 -17.70 -17.05
N LYS A 46 1.12 -18.06 -17.93
CA LYS A 46 0.83 -18.75 -19.20
C LYS A 46 0.17 -20.12 -19.00
N LYS A 47 0.50 -20.80 -17.90
CA LYS A 47 -0.06 -22.12 -17.56
C LYS A 47 -1.36 -22.02 -16.73
N LEU A 48 -1.82 -20.80 -16.43
CA LEU A 48 -2.95 -20.52 -15.54
C LEU A 48 -2.74 -21.04 -14.10
N GLU A 49 -1.49 -21.18 -13.68
CA GLU A 49 -1.09 -21.58 -12.33
C GLU A 49 -1.05 -20.36 -11.41
N PHE A 50 -2.20 -19.71 -11.21
CA PHE A 50 -2.29 -18.40 -10.55
C PHE A 50 -1.77 -18.39 -9.10
N ASN A 51 -1.95 -19.48 -8.36
CA ASN A 51 -1.41 -19.56 -7.01
C ASN A 51 0.12 -19.45 -7.00
N ARG A 52 0.80 -20.12 -7.95
CA ARG A 52 2.25 -20.04 -8.08
C ARG A 52 2.71 -18.67 -8.56
N ALA A 53 1.97 -18.06 -9.50
CA ALA A 53 2.25 -16.69 -9.92
C ALA A 53 2.13 -15.72 -8.73
N MET A 54 1.13 -15.89 -7.86
CA MET A 54 1.01 -15.11 -6.63
C MET A 54 2.18 -15.34 -5.66
N ASP A 55 2.65 -16.58 -5.51
CA ASP A 55 3.82 -16.88 -4.68
C ASP A 55 5.06 -16.12 -5.14
N GLU A 56 5.29 -15.99 -6.46
CA GLU A 56 6.40 -15.20 -7.03
C GLU A 56 6.27 -13.70 -6.69
N ILE A 57 5.05 -13.15 -6.72
CA ILE A 57 4.83 -11.76 -6.30
C ILE A 57 5.28 -11.57 -4.84
N TRP A 58 4.91 -12.49 -3.95
CA TRP A 58 5.31 -12.40 -2.54
C TRP A 58 6.81 -12.66 -2.33
N VAL A 59 7.44 -13.45 -3.18
CA VAL A 59 8.92 -13.57 -3.19
C VAL A 59 9.54 -12.22 -3.53
N ALA A 60 9.06 -11.54 -4.56
CA ALA A 60 9.56 -10.22 -4.94
C ALA A 60 9.36 -9.18 -3.81
N VAL A 61 8.16 -9.08 -3.23
CA VAL A 61 7.87 -8.16 -2.10
C VAL A 61 8.82 -8.40 -0.93
N ARG A 62 9.01 -9.66 -0.54
CA ARG A 62 9.93 -10.01 0.57
C ARG A 62 11.38 -9.68 0.24
N SER A 63 11.81 -9.91 -1.00
CA SER A 63 13.15 -9.57 -1.47
C SER A 63 13.43 -8.07 -1.34
N HIS A 64 12.49 -7.22 -1.75
CA HIS A 64 12.63 -5.77 -1.62
C HIS A 64 12.59 -5.29 -0.18
N ASN A 65 11.77 -5.89 0.68
CA ASN A 65 11.81 -5.58 2.11
C ASN A 65 13.17 -5.95 2.72
N GLN A 66 13.73 -7.13 2.38
CA GLN A 66 15.05 -7.55 2.83
C GLN A 66 16.17 -6.66 2.28
N TYR A 67 16.06 -6.19 1.03
CA TYR A 67 16.99 -5.24 0.45
C TYR A 67 17.07 -3.96 1.28
N ILE A 68 15.93 -3.33 1.60
CA ILE A 68 15.85 -2.12 2.42
C ILE A 68 16.43 -2.35 3.82
N GLU A 69 16.13 -3.48 4.46
CA GLU A 69 16.68 -3.82 5.78
C GLU A 69 18.19 -4.03 5.75
N ARG A 70 18.73 -4.59 4.67
CA ARG A 70 20.16 -4.82 4.50
C ARG A 70 20.92 -3.54 4.22
N ILE A 71 20.42 -2.72 3.29
CA ILE A 71 21.10 -1.49 2.85
C ILE A 71 20.95 -0.36 3.86
N LYS A 72 19.83 -0.32 4.60
CA LYS A 72 19.52 0.69 5.62
C LYS A 72 19.60 2.13 5.10
N PRO A 73 18.81 2.51 4.12
CA PRO A 73 18.86 3.82 3.49
C PRO A 73 18.72 4.98 4.49
N TRP A 74 18.11 4.77 5.64
CA TRP A 74 18.05 5.77 6.72
C TRP A 74 19.40 6.07 7.39
N GLU A 75 20.38 5.15 7.32
CA GLU A 75 21.75 5.40 7.77
C GLU A 75 22.51 6.20 6.71
N ILE A 76 22.38 5.84 5.43
CA ILE A 76 22.95 6.60 4.30
C ILE A 76 22.42 8.03 4.30
N ALA A 77 21.12 8.22 4.51
CA ALA A 77 20.49 9.55 4.56
C ALA A 77 21.06 10.47 5.65
N LYS A 78 21.66 9.96 6.71
CA LYS A 78 22.34 10.78 7.72
C LYS A 78 23.66 11.32 7.19
N LEU A 79 24.39 10.52 6.41
CA LEU A 79 25.69 10.88 5.81
C LEU A 79 25.47 11.80 4.58
N ALA A 80 24.45 11.54 3.79
CA ALA A 80 24.07 12.30 2.61
C ALA A 80 23.86 13.81 2.85
N LYS A 81 23.61 14.20 4.10
CA LYS A 81 23.45 15.62 4.48
C LYS A 81 24.74 16.43 4.32
N THR A 82 25.88 15.81 4.37
CA THR A 82 27.20 16.44 4.32
C THR A 82 28.14 15.86 3.27
N ASP A 83 27.75 14.75 2.66
CA ASP A 83 28.55 14.04 1.68
C ASP A 83 27.74 13.80 0.40
N ARG A 84 28.26 14.35 -0.70
CA ARG A 84 27.59 14.29 -2.02
C ARG A 84 27.65 12.88 -2.66
N GLU A 85 28.66 12.08 -2.32
CA GLU A 85 28.74 10.70 -2.80
C GLU A 85 27.64 9.85 -2.13
N GLU A 86 27.42 10.07 -0.84
CA GLU A 86 26.34 9.42 -0.09
C GLU A 86 24.94 9.91 -0.52
N GLU A 87 24.81 11.17 -0.94
CA GLU A 87 23.58 11.70 -1.54
C GLU A 87 23.24 10.97 -2.85
N ALA A 88 24.24 10.80 -3.74
CA ALA A 88 24.07 10.07 -4.98
C ALA A 88 23.76 8.59 -4.74
N HIS A 89 24.46 7.94 -3.79
CA HIS A 89 24.20 6.56 -3.38
C HIS A 89 22.79 6.38 -2.81
N LEU A 90 22.33 7.31 -1.97
CA LEU A 90 20.95 7.29 -1.46
C LEU A 90 19.93 7.37 -2.58
N SER A 91 20.16 8.23 -3.57
CA SER A 91 19.29 8.39 -4.73
C SER A 91 19.19 7.10 -5.53
N GLU A 92 20.31 6.43 -5.80
CA GLU A 92 20.35 5.13 -6.47
C GLU A 92 19.56 4.06 -5.70
N VAL A 93 19.80 3.94 -4.40
CA VAL A 93 19.10 2.96 -3.52
C VAL A 93 17.59 3.19 -3.50
N LEU A 94 17.15 4.45 -3.43
CA LEU A 94 15.73 4.76 -3.40
C LEU A 94 15.09 4.57 -4.79
N SER A 95 15.77 4.95 -5.88
CA SER A 95 15.30 4.71 -7.25
C SER A 95 15.17 3.20 -7.55
N HIS A 96 16.15 2.39 -7.12
CA HIS A 96 16.07 0.93 -7.20
C HIS A 96 14.86 0.38 -6.41
N SER A 97 14.61 0.89 -5.21
CA SER A 97 13.47 0.46 -4.40
C SER A 97 12.13 0.82 -5.03
N VAL A 98 12.04 2.00 -5.66
CA VAL A 98 10.85 2.42 -6.42
C VAL A 98 10.65 1.51 -7.65
N GLY A 99 11.71 1.22 -8.41
CA GLY A 99 11.65 0.30 -9.55
C GLY A 99 11.10 -1.07 -9.15
N GLY A 100 11.54 -1.60 -8.00
CA GLY A 100 11.01 -2.86 -7.47
C GLY A 100 9.52 -2.80 -7.10
N ILE A 101 9.07 -1.69 -6.54
CA ILE A 101 7.65 -1.50 -6.22
C ILE A 101 6.80 -1.41 -7.50
N ILE A 102 7.26 -0.70 -8.53
CA ILE A 102 6.59 -0.61 -9.83
C ILE A 102 6.50 -2.00 -10.47
N GLN A 103 7.58 -2.78 -10.46
CA GLN A 103 7.58 -4.16 -10.96
C GLN A 103 6.55 -5.04 -10.22
N VAL A 104 6.49 -4.94 -8.89
CA VAL A 104 5.48 -5.65 -8.07
C VAL A 104 4.07 -5.18 -8.45
N ALA A 105 3.85 -3.89 -8.71
CA ALA A 105 2.57 -3.36 -9.16
C ALA A 105 2.15 -3.95 -10.52
N GLU A 106 3.07 -4.09 -11.46
CA GLU A 106 2.83 -4.75 -12.75
C GLU A 106 2.45 -6.22 -12.58
N MET A 107 3.17 -6.95 -11.73
CA MET A 107 2.89 -8.37 -11.46
C MET A 107 1.54 -8.58 -10.76
N ILE A 108 1.13 -7.67 -9.85
CA ILE A 108 -0.11 -7.80 -9.10
C ILE A 108 -1.34 -7.28 -9.87
N ALA A 109 -1.15 -6.50 -10.92
CA ALA A 109 -2.23 -5.85 -11.69
C ALA A 109 -3.32 -6.83 -12.19
N PRO A 110 -3.02 -8.06 -12.66
CA PRO A 110 -4.06 -9.01 -13.06
C PRO A 110 -4.95 -9.50 -11.92
N PHE A 111 -4.49 -9.38 -10.68
CA PHE A 111 -5.19 -9.86 -9.46
C PHE A 111 -5.83 -8.73 -8.66
N LEU A 112 -5.16 -7.59 -8.57
CA LEU A 112 -5.56 -6.42 -7.80
C LEU A 112 -5.34 -5.14 -8.63
N PRO A 113 -6.13 -4.91 -9.69
CA PRO A 113 -5.92 -3.79 -10.62
C PRO A 113 -5.97 -2.43 -9.93
N ASP A 114 -6.94 -2.19 -9.04
CA ASP A 114 -7.08 -0.92 -8.33
C ASP A 114 -5.86 -0.62 -7.43
N THR A 115 -5.28 -1.67 -6.84
CA THR A 115 -4.07 -1.54 -6.02
C THR A 115 -2.85 -1.20 -6.87
N ALA A 116 -2.70 -1.88 -8.00
CA ALA A 116 -1.62 -1.62 -8.95
C ALA A 116 -1.71 -0.19 -9.52
N GLU A 117 -2.91 0.27 -9.84
CA GLU A 117 -3.15 1.63 -10.31
C GLU A 117 -2.74 2.67 -9.26
N LYS A 118 -3.14 2.47 -7.99
CA LYS A 118 -2.75 3.35 -6.88
C LYS A 118 -1.24 3.40 -6.67
N ILE A 119 -0.56 2.26 -6.68
CA ILE A 119 0.90 2.20 -6.55
C ILE A 119 1.56 2.95 -7.71
N ASN A 120 1.13 2.71 -8.93
CA ASN A 120 1.63 3.39 -10.11
C ASN A 120 1.37 4.90 -10.04
N HIS A 121 0.20 5.32 -9.54
CA HIS A 121 -0.10 6.74 -9.36
C HIS A 121 0.87 7.42 -8.40
N ILE A 122 1.26 6.75 -7.31
CA ILE A 122 2.23 7.29 -6.34
C ILE A 122 3.60 7.54 -7.00
N PHE A 123 4.07 6.64 -7.85
CA PHE A 123 5.47 6.61 -8.31
C PHE A 123 5.69 6.93 -9.79
N ALA A 124 4.63 6.99 -10.62
CA ALA A 124 4.76 7.01 -12.09
C ALA A 124 5.32 8.31 -12.70
N THR A 125 5.33 9.42 -11.97
CA THR A 125 5.65 10.75 -12.55
C THR A 125 7.05 11.27 -12.25
N GLY A 126 7.92 10.45 -11.64
CA GLY A 126 9.24 10.90 -11.16
C GLY A 126 9.16 11.84 -9.94
N VAL A 127 7.96 12.19 -9.51
CA VAL A 127 7.68 12.92 -8.28
C VAL A 127 6.56 12.19 -7.55
N ILE A 128 6.77 11.91 -6.28
CA ILE A 128 5.76 11.21 -5.47
C ILE A 128 4.48 12.05 -5.40
N GLN A 129 3.38 11.42 -5.80
CA GLN A 129 2.05 12.02 -5.68
C GLN A 129 1.45 11.68 -4.33
N ASP A 130 0.91 12.70 -3.63
CA ASP A 130 0.13 12.47 -2.43
C ASP A 130 -1.25 11.92 -2.80
N ILE A 131 -1.55 10.72 -2.34
CA ILE A 131 -2.91 10.24 -2.29
C ILE A 131 -3.49 10.76 -0.98
N GLU A 132 -4.12 11.94 -0.99
CA GLU A 132 -4.70 12.55 0.19
C GLU A 132 -5.68 11.56 0.86
N GLY A 133 -5.31 11.13 2.07
CA GLY A 133 -6.20 10.36 2.96
C GLY A 133 -6.40 8.88 2.60
N GLU A 134 -5.83 8.35 1.54
CA GLU A 134 -5.99 6.93 1.17
C GLU A 134 -4.90 6.05 1.77
N ILE A 135 -5.30 5.21 2.70
CA ILE A 135 -4.50 4.06 3.12
C ILE A 135 -4.57 3.00 2.01
N LEU A 136 -3.42 2.63 1.44
CA LEU A 136 -3.35 1.64 0.34
C LEU A 136 -4.07 0.34 0.71
N PHE A 137 -3.88 -0.11 1.94
CA PHE A 137 -4.55 -1.29 2.51
C PHE A 137 -5.04 -1.01 3.93
N PRO A 138 -6.33 -0.72 4.16
CA PRO A 138 -6.87 -0.60 5.49
C PRO A 138 -6.83 -1.95 6.21
N ARG A 139 -6.46 -1.96 7.50
CA ARG A 139 -6.52 -3.18 8.30
C ARG A 139 -7.96 -3.65 8.48
N ILE A 140 -8.20 -4.93 8.17
CA ILE A 140 -9.48 -5.56 8.45
C ILE A 140 -9.42 -6.16 9.86
N TYR A 141 -10.21 -5.62 10.77
CA TYR A 141 -10.40 -6.18 12.11
C TYR A 141 -11.63 -7.09 12.07
N ILE A 142 -11.40 -8.41 12.01
CA ILE A 142 -12.47 -9.38 12.20
C ILE A 142 -12.75 -9.39 13.70
N HIS A 143 -13.87 -8.78 14.10
CA HIS A 143 -14.35 -8.87 15.46
C HIS A 143 -14.89 -10.30 15.64
N THR A 144 -14.06 -11.23 16.12
CA THR A 144 -14.55 -12.50 16.62
C THR A 144 -15.25 -12.20 17.95
N PRO A 145 -16.58 -12.43 18.05
CA PRO A 145 -17.27 -12.24 19.33
C PRO A 145 -16.59 -13.13 20.37
N ASP A 146 -16.18 -12.55 21.50
CA ASP A 146 -15.65 -13.33 22.62
C ASP A 146 -16.76 -14.32 23.04
N PRO A 147 -16.55 -15.63 22.93
CA PRO A 147 -17.57 -16.61 23.31
C PRO A 147 -17.92 -16.54 24.81
N ARG A 148 -17.18 -15.75 25.60
CA ARG A 148 -17.41 -15.47 27.02
C ARG A 148 -18.13 -14.14 27.27
N ALA A 149 -18.28 -13.29 26.24
CA ALA A 149 -19.04 -12.07 26.36
C ALA A 149 -20.51 -12.42 26.52
N LYS A 150 -21.07 -12.18 27.71
CA LYS A 150 -22.52 -12.24 27.95
C LYS A 150 -23.17 -11.28 26.94
N ASN A 151 -24.13 -11.78 26.15
CA ASN A 151 -24.85 -11.03 25.12
C ASN A 151 -25.11 -9.58 25.57
N PRO A 152 -24.66 -8.58 24.80
CA PRO A 152 -25.10 -7.22 25.05
C PRO A 152 -26.62 -7.18 24.83
N VAL A 153 -27.34 -6.79 25.86
CA VAL A 153 -28.77 -6.51 25.76
C VAL A 153 -28.95 -5.43 24.69
N ILE A 154 -29.50 -5.81 23.56
CA ILE A 154 -29.90 -4.87 22.51
C ILE A 154 -30.99 -4.00 23.14
N LYS A 155 -30.65 -2.79 23.54
CA LYS A 155 -31.65 -1.77 23.83
C LYS A 155 -32.21 -1.33 22.48
N GLU A 156 -33.35 -1.90 22.14
CA GLU A 156 -34.21 -1.45 21.07
C GLU A 156 -34.65 -0.01 21.42
N SER A 157 -34.05 0.98 20.77
CA SER A 157 -34.52 2.35 20.79
C SER A 157 -35.80 2.40 19.96
N ALA A 158 -36.93 2.30 20.62
CA ALA A 158 -38.22 2.58 20.04
C ALA A 158 -38.32 4.08 19.70
N GLU A 159 -37.97 4.44 18.50
CA GLU A 159 -38.41 5.73 17.91
C GLU A 159 -39.86 5.59 17.46
N THR A 160 -40.73 6.14 18.27
CA THR A 160 -42.14 6.36 17.92
C THR A 160 -42.22 7.47 16.88
N PRO A 161 -42.80 7.26 15.70
CA PRO A 161 -43.06 8.34 14.77
C PRO A 161 -44.17 9.21 15.33
N ALA A 162 -43.88 10.49 15.50
CA ALA A 162 -44.89 11.52 15.83
C ALA A 162 -45.87 11.62 14.70
N GLN A 163 -47.14 11.40 15.02
CA GLN A 163 -48.31 11.67 14.13
C GLN A 163 -48.46 13.16 13.98
N GLU A 164 -48.36 13.66 12.74
CA GLU A 164 -48.89 14.93 12.36
C GLU A 164 -50.43 14.88 12.38
N THR A 165 -51.02 15.56 13.34
CA THR A 165 -52.43 15.87 13.31
C THR A 165 -52.66 17.14 12.47
N THR A 166 -53.16 16.96 11.28
CA THR A 166 -53.83 18.02 10.53
C THR A 166 -55.09 18.39 11.25
N ASP A 167 -55.20 19.63 11.69
CA ASP A 167 -56.48 20.21 12.04
C ASP A 167 -56.81 21.35 11.08
N ALA A 168 -57.80 21.08 10.26
CA ALA A 168 -58.42 22.04 9.38
C ALA A 168 -59.67 22.58 10.09
N THR A 169 -59.69 23.84 10.37
CA THR A 169 -61.02 24.50 10.63
C THR A 169 -61.02 25.86 10.03
N ALA A 170 -62.02 26.00 9.21
CA ALA A 170 -62.46 27.18 8.48
C ALA A 170 -63.20 28.20 9.37
N GLN A 171 -63.53 29.38 8.75
CA GLN A 171 -64.40 30.45 9.17
C GLN A 171 -63.65 31.60 9.85
N GLU A 172 -63.78 32.85 9.38
CA GLU A 172 -64.75 33.67 8.65
C GLU A 172 -64.01 34.76 7.85
#